data_a383d7564f82c4927faeebf46f5436f1
#
_entry.id   a383d7564f82c4927faeebf46f5436f1
#
_cell.length_a   1.000
_cell.length_b   1.000
_cell.length_c   1.000
_cell.angle_alpha   90.00
_cell.angle_beta   90.00
_cell.angle_gamma   90.00
#
_symmetry.space_group_name_H-M   'P 1'
#
loop_
_entity.id
_entity.type
_entity.pdbx_description
1 polymer ?
#
loop_
_entity_poly.entity_id
_entity_poly.type
_entity_poly.pdbx_seq_one_letter_code
_entity_poly.pdbx_strand_id
1 'polypeptide(L)'
;VLGSMENDECRIDSIAQSWATISNAGDNDKKFISMSSLENHLVDKENGIIKLLDPPFEKSILEPGYIKSYLPGTRENGGQYTHAAVWAIIAEAILGFGDKAVEYYRMINPIEHARTKESANKYKVEPYVIPADIYGAGNLAGRGGWTWYTGSSSWFFEAGIKYILGLNIEGEYLTIKPTIASNWKEYSIKYKYGMSVYNIKVLNPNKKCTGVGKMLLNGKTIEDKKIQLNSNGGVYNIEVIM
;
A
#
# COMPACT_ATOMS: atom_id res chain seq x y z
N VAL A 1 -19.17 19.85 -6.18
CA VAL A 1 -18.73 18.75 -5.30
C VAL A 1 -17.21 18.70 -5.32
N LEU A 2 -16.56 18.72 -4.16
CA LEU A 2 -15.10 18.56 -4.05
C LEU A 2 -14.70 17.17 -4.59
N GLY A 3 -13.53 17.10 -5.22
CA GLY A 3 -13.08 15.86 -5.89
C GLY A 3 -13.72 15.61 -7.25
N SER A 4 -14.40 16.59 -7.83
CA SER A 4 -15.02 16.53 -9.15
C SER A 4 -14.17 17.22 -10.22
N MET A 5 -14.09 16.63 -11.39
CA MET A 5 -13.43 17.24 -12.57
C MET A 5 -14.05 18.58 -13.01
N GLU A 6 -15.23 18.91 -12.51
CA GLU A 6 -15.90 20.19 -12.76
C GLU A 6 -15.28 21.36 -11.98
N ASN A 7 -14.46 21.06 -10.97
CA ASN A 7 -13.80 22.08 -10.16
C ASN A 7 -12.46 22.53 -10.79
N ASP A 8 -12.01 23.73 -10.45
CA ASP A 8 -10.67 24.21 -10.81
C ASP A 8 -9.60 23.61 -9.92
N GLU A 9 -9.92 23.35 -8.65
CA GLU A 9 -9.04 22.75 -7.63
C GLU A 9 -9.69 21.51 -7.01
N CYS A 10 -8.89 20.60 -6.45
CA CYS A 10 -9.33 19.29 -5.96
C CYS A 10 -10.23 18.58 -6.97
N ARG A 11 -9.70 18.37 -8.16
CA ARG A 11 -10.42 17.66 -9.24
C ARG A 11 -10.46 16.17 -9.03
N ILE A 12 -9.51 15.65 -8.26
CA ILE A 12 -9.40 14.24 -7.88
C ILE A 12 -8.87 14.14 -6.44
N ASP A 13 -9.34 13.13 -5.71
CA ASP A 13 -8.92 12.79 -4.35
C ASP A 13 -8.60 11.30 -4.26
N SER A 14 -7.44 10.94 -3.70
CA SER A 14 -6.95 9.56 -3.67
C SER A 14 -7.76 8.66 -2.73
N ILE A 15 -8.37 9.21 -1.68
CA ILE A 15 -9.19 8.44 -0.73
C ILE A 15 -10.41 7.90 -1.45
N ALA A 16 -11.14 8.74 -2.18
CA ALA A 16 -12.31 8.34 -2.93
C ALA A 16 -11.99 7.24 -3.95
N GLN A 17 -10.87 7.38 -4.68
CA GLN A 17 -10.43 6.40 -5.67
C GLN A 17 -10.10 5.05 -5.03
N SER A 18 -9.29 5.06 -3.96
CA SER A 18 -8.84 3.83 -3.28
C SER A 18 -9.99 3.12 -2.58
N TRP A 19 -10.86 3.87 -1.88
CA TRP A 19 -11.98 3.30 -1.14
C TRP A 19 -13.12 2.80 -2.01
N ALA A 20 -13.24 3.25 -3.26
CA ALA A 20 -14.14 2.61 -4.23
C ALA A 20 -13.81 1.12 -4.41
N THR A 21 -12.52 0.76 -4.31
CA THR A 21 -12.04 -0.63 -4.37
C THR A 21 -12.09 -1.31 -2.99
N ILE A 22 -11.52 -0.69 -1.95
CA ILE A 22 -11.37 -1.29 -0.61
C ILE A 22 -12.73 -1.64 0.01
N SER A 23 -13.72 -0.74 -0.10
CA SER A 23 -15.06 -0.94 0.42
C SER A 23 -15.95 -1.85 -0.44
N ASN A 24 -15.47 -2.19 -1.64
CA ASN A 24 -16.25 -2.90 -2.65
C ASN A 24 -17.55 -2.17 -3.09
N ALA A 25 -17.64 -0.86 -2.91
CA ALA A 25 -18.80 -0.06 -3.23
C ALA A 25 -18.95 0.24 -4.73
N GLY A 26 -17.83 0.33 -5.46
CA GLY A 26 -17.81 0.51 -6.91
C GLY A 26 -18.04 -0.80 -7.66
N ASP A 27 -18.66 -0.75 -8.85
CA ASP A 27 -18.59 -1.86 -9.78
C ASP A 27 -17.14 -2.05 -10.31
N ASN A 28 -16.86 -3.22 -10.89
CA ASN A 28 -15.49 -3.56 -11.27
C ASN A 28 -14.88 -2.57 -12.26
N ASP A 29 -15.64 -2.12 -13.26
CA ASP A 29 -15.12 -1.19 -14.27
C ASP A 29 -14.77 0.16 -13.63
N LYS A 30 -15.60 0.66 -12.72
CA LYS A 30 -15.33 1.90 -11.99
C LYS A 30 -14.12 1.80 -11.06
N LYS A 31 -13.90 0.63 -10.43
CA LYS A 31 -12.68 0.40 -9.63
C LYS A 31 -11.40 0.52 -10.47
N PHE A 32 -11.39 -0.09 -11.66
CA PHE A 32 -10.25 0.03 -12.58
C PHE A 32 -10.05 1.46 -13.07
N ILE A 33 -11.12 2.15 -13.45
CA ILE A 33 -11.07 3.54 -13.89
C ILE A 33 -10.55 4.44 -12.76
N SER A 34 -11.02 4.26 -11.53
CA SER A 34 -10.61 5.08 -10.39
C SER A 34 -9.13 4.90 -10.07
N MET A 35 -8.61 3.67 -10.09
CA MET A 35 -7.17 3.45 -9.83
C MET A 35 -6.30 3.90 -10.99
N SER A 36 -6.76 3.80 -12.23
CA SER A 36 -6.08 4.39 -13.39
C SER A 36 -6.05 5.93 -13.30
N SER A 37 -7.14 6.55 -12.85
CA SER A 37 -7.19 8.00 -12.65
C SER A 37 -6.24 8.44 -11.52
N LEU A 38 -6.18 7.69 -10.42
CA LEU A 38 -5.23 7.92 -9.34
C LEU A 38 -3.78 7.87 -9.87
N GLU A 39 -3.42 6.84 -10.63
CA GLU A 39 -2.08 6.71 -11.22
C GLU A 39 -1.73 7.91 -12.10
N ASN A 40 -2.64 8.30 -12.99
CA ASN A 40 -2.38 9.35 -13.97
C ASN A 40 -2.29 10.76 -13.37
N HIS A 41 -2.97 11.02 -12.26
CA HIS A 41 -3.10 12.38 -11.72
C HIS A 41 -2.40 12.57 -10.37
N LEU A 42 -2.27 11.52 -9.57
CA LEU A 42 -1.81 11.64 -8.18
C LEU A 42 -0.45 10.98 -7.93
N VAL A 43 0.00 10.05 -8.78
CA VAL A 43 1.31 9.40 -8.61
C VAL A 43 2.40 10.26 -9.23
N ASP A 44 3.25 10.80 -8.37
CA ASP A 44 4.44 11.56 -8.75
C ASP A 44 5.68 10.68 -8.58
N LYS A 45 6.08 10.03 -9.68
CA LYS A 45 7.23 9.11 -9.69
C LYS A 45 8.57 9.84 -9.52
N GLU A 46 8.66 11.10 -9.90
CA GLU A 46 9.88 11.91 -9.78
C GLU A 46 10.20 12.19 -8.30
N ASN A 47 9.19 12.53 -7.52
CA ASN A 47 9.32 12.82 -6.11
C ASN A 47 9.07 11.60 -5.21
N GLY A 48 8.63 10.47 -5.79
CA GLY A 48 8.38 9.23 -5.07
C GLY A 48 7.17 9.32 -4.13
N ILE A 49 6.10 9.99 -4.52
CA ILE A 49 4.93 10.26 -3.68
C ILE A 49 3.61 9.93 -4.38
N ILE A 50 2.58 9.69 -3.58
CA ILE A 50 1.18 9.64 -4.03
C ILE A 50 0.44 10.78 -3.35
N LYS A 51 0.06 11.79 -4.13
CA LYS A 51 -0.64 12.99 -3.62
C LYS A 51 -2.02 12.63 -3.09
N LEU A 52 -2.46 13.37 -2.07
CA LEU A 52 -3.82 13.21 -1.56
C LEU A 52 -4.86 13.71 -2.56
N LEU A 53 -4.67 14.90 -3.09
CA LEU A 53 -5.55 15.55 -4.06
C LEU A 53 -4.76 16.38 -5.07
N ASP A 54 -5.38 16.67 -6.20
CA ASP A 54 -4.79 17.53 -7.24
C ASP A 54 -5.89 18.25 -8.05
N PRO A 55 -5.71 19.51 -8.44
CA PRO A 55 -4.77 20.50 -7.93
C PRO A 55 -5.04 20.87 -6.45
N PRO A 56 -4.03 21.31 -5.70
CA PRO A 56 -4.24 21.77 -4.33
C PRO A 56 -5.11 23.04 -4.25
N PHE A 57 -5.72 23.27 -3.09
CA PHE A 57 -6.51 24.49 -2.83
C PHE A 57 -5.60 25.71 -2.65
N GLU A 58 -5.85 26.76 -3.39
CA GLU A 58 -5.18 28.06 -3.27
C GLU A 58 -6.16 29.21 -3.51
N LYS A 59 -6.88 29.20 -4.62
CA LYS A 59 -7.71 30.29 -5.13
C LYS A 59 -9.20 29.97 -5.17
N SER A 60 -9.57 28.70 -5.00
CA SER A 60 -10.97 28.29 -5.08
C SER A 60 -11.86 29.09 -4.16
N ILE A 61 -13.01 29.49 -4.69
CA ILE A 61 -14.09 30.12 -3.88
C ILE A 61 -14.82 29.09 -3.02
N LEU A 62 -14.66 27.78 -3.32
CA LEU A 62 -15.18 26.73 -2.48
C LEU A 62 -14.44 26.70 -1.15
N GLU A 63 -15.18 26.47 -0.08
CA GLU A 63 -14.63 26.43 1.27
C GLU A 63 -14.43 24.96 1.72
N PRO A 64 -13.21 24.42 1.57
CA PRO A 64 -12.92 23.04 1.96
C PRO A 64 -12.59 22.90 3.46
N GLY A 65 -12.80 23.94 4.26
CA GLY A 65 -12.43 23.97 5.66
C GLY A 65 -10.92 24.19 5.86
N TYR A 66 -10.37 23.57 6.92
CA TYR A 66 -8.97 23.81 7.34
C TYR A 66 -7.91 23.41 6.30
N ILE A 67 -8.22 22.55 5.35
CA ILE A 67 -7.27 22.08 4.33
C ILE A 67 -6.66 23.26 3.55
N LYS A 68 -7.49 24.25 3.21
CA LYS A 68 -7.04 25.46 2.51
C LYS A 68 -6.06 26.33 3.31
N SER A 69 -5.97 26.13 4.63
CA SER A 69 -5.01 26.84 5.48
C SER A 69 -3.57 26.34 5.30
N TYR A 70 -3.37 25.16 4.74
CA TYR A 70 -2.04 24.65 4.38
C TYR A 70 -1.63 25.18 3.02
N LEU A 71 -0.35 25.50 2.89
CA LEU A 71 0.23 25.87 1.59
C LEU A 71 0.05 24.73 0.58
N PRO A 72 -0.16 25.03 -0.73
CA PRO A 72 -0.21 24.02 -1.78
C PRO A 72 0.96 23.04 -1.72
N GLY A 73 0.67 21.74 -1.79
CA GLY A 73 1.64 20.68 -1.67
C GLY A 73 2.04 20.28 -0.25
N THR A 74 1.38 20.85 0.78
CA THR A 74 1.70 20.57 2.18
C THR A 74 0.57 19.78 2.82
N ARG A 75 0.91 18.71 3.55
CA ARG A 75 -0.04 17.86 4.27
C ARG A 75 -1.22 17.45 3.38
N GLU A 76 -2.47 17.67 3.86
CA GLU A 76 -3.68 17.31 3.13
C GLU A 76 -3.91 18.17 1.88
N ASN A 77 -3.25 19.31 1.76
CA ASN A 77 -3.43 20.20 0.61
C ASN A 77 -2.49 19.85 -0.55
N GLY A 78 -2.63 18.66 -1.11
CA GLY A 78 -1.89 18.22 -2.31
C GLY A 78 -0.50 17.66 -2.03
N GLY A 79 -0.10 17.47 -0.77
CA GLY A 79 1.04 16.63 -0.39
C GLY A 79 0.67 15.14 -0.41
N GLN A 80 1.63 14.26 -0.15
CA GLN A 80 1.33 12.89 0.20
C GLN A 80 0.80 12.85 1.63
N TYR A 81 -0.46 12.51 1.82
CA TYR A 81 -0.99 12.09 3.11
C TYR A 81 -0.81 10.57 3.19
N THR A 82 0.10 10.11 4.06
CA THR A 82 0.62 8.73 3.95
C THR A 82 -0.43 7.64 4.19
N HIS A 83 -1.46 7.88 5.01
CA HIS A 83 -2.60 6.94 5.11
C HIS A 83 -3.23 6.69 3.73
N ALA A 84 -3.54 7.75 3.01
CA ALA A 84 -4.18 7.68 1.71
C ALA A 84 -3.27 7.01 0.67
N ALA A 85 -1.97 7.30 0.71
CA ALA A 85 -0.98 6.64 -0.15
C ALA A 85 -0.92 5.12 0.11
N VAL A 86 -1.01 4.69 1.37
CA VAL A 86 -1.06 3.26 1.71
C VAL A 86 -2.37 2.62 1.25
N TRP A 87 -3.51 3.32 1.32
CA TRP A 87 -4.76 2.79 0.79
C TRP A 87 -4.73 2.60 -0.73
N ALA A 88 -3.98 3.43 -1.47
CA ALA A 88 -3.75 3.19 -2.89
C ALA A 88 -2.99 1.87 -3.13
N ILE A 89 -1.98 1.55 -2.33
CA ILE A 89 -1.26 0.25 -2.38
C ILE A 89 -2.23 -0.91 -2.14
N ILE A 90 -3.06 -0.80 -1.11
CA ILE A 90 -4.05 -1.83 -0.75
C ILE A 90 -5.06 -2.03 -1.89
N ALA A 91 -5.53 -0.94 -2.48
CA ALA A 91 -6.47 -1.00 -3.60
C ALA A 91 -5.87 -1.71 -4.82
N GLU A 92 -4.62 -1.39 -5.20
CA GLU A 92 -3.91 -2.09 -6.29
C GLU A 92 -3.72 -3.59 -5.97
N ALA A 93 -3.39 -3.91 -4.72
CA ALA A 93 -3.25 -5.30 -4.29
C ALA A 93 -4.59 -6.07 -4.36
N ILE A 94 -5.70 -5.46 -3.94
CA ILE A 94 -7.05 -6.06 -4.03
C ILE A 94 -7.45 -6.32 -5.49
N LEU A 95 -7.08 -5.42 -6.41
CA LEU A 95 -7.32 -5.59 -7.85
C LEU A 95 -6.39 -6.62 -8.51
N GLY A 96 -5.38 -7.13 -7.78
CA GLY A 96 -4.43 -8.12 -8.29
C GLY A 96 -3.25 -7.52 -9.06
N PHE A 97 -3.07 -6.21 -9.05
CA PHE A 97 -1.96 -5.51 -9.71
C PHE A 97 -0.69 -5.52 -8.85
N GLY A 98 -0.11 -6.70 -8.66
CA GLY A 98 1.02 -6.89 -7.76
C GLY A 98 2.26 -6.08 -8.12
N ASP A 99 2.57 -5.91 -9.39
CA ASP A 99 3.70 -5.07 -9.83
C ASP A 99 3.51 -3.62 -9.38
N LYS A 100 2.31 -3.03 -9.53
CA LYS A 100 1.99 -1.68 -9.07
C LYS A 100 1.94 -1.56 -7.56
N ALA A 101 1.31 -2.51 -6.88
CA ALA A 101 1.24 -2.51 -5.43
C ALA A 101 2.65 -2.51 -4.80
N VAL A 102 3.57 -3.32 -5.33
CA VAL A 102 4.96 -3.37 -4.87
C VAL A 102 5.73 -2.11 -5.29
N GLU A 103 5.50 -1.58 -6.50
CA GLU A 103 6.09 -0.30 -6.94
C GLU A 103 5.71 0.83 -5.97
N TYR A 104 4.42 1.00 -5.67
CA TYR A 104 3.93 2.05 -4.77
C TYR A 104 4.41 1.83 -3.33
N TYR A 105 4.41 0.58 -2.85
CA TYR A 105 4.95 0.25 -1.53
C TYR A 105 6.42 0.65 -1.39
N ARG A 106 7.24 0.38 -2.41
CA ARG A 106 8.65 0.78 -2.43
C ARG A 106 8.78 2.30 -2.56
N MET A 107 7.99 2.90 -3.43
CA MET A 107 8.05 4.33 -3.73
C MET A 107 7.83 5.19 -2.47
N ILE A 108 6.85 4.86 -1.62
CA ILE A 108 6.58 5.62 -0.39
C ILE A 108 7.36 5.12 0.84
N ASN A 109 8.25 4.13 0.67
CA ASN A 109 9.05 3.59 1.77
C ASN A 109 10.16 4.57 2.16
N PRO A 110 10.27 4.95 3.46
CA PRO A 110 11.32 5.86 3.95
C PRO A 110 12.74 5.42 3.58
N ILE A 111 13.00 4.10 3.56
CA ILE A 111 14.30 3.55 3.19
C ILE A 111 14.69 3.92 1.75
N GLU A 112 13.72 3.85 0.81
CA GLU A 112 13.98 4.20 -0.59
C GLU A 112 14.19 5.71 -0.75
N HIS A 113 13.46 6.55 -0.02
CA HIS A 113 13.66 8.00 0.02
C HIS A 113 15.03 8.42 0.58
N ALA A 114 15.68 7.57 1.37
CA ALA A 114 16.97 7.86 1.98
C ALA A 114 18.11 6.94 1.48
N ARG A 115 17.94 6.27 0.34
CA ARG A 115 18.88 5.28 -0.19
C ARG A 115 20.24 5.86 -0.59
N THR A 116 20.25 7.09 -1.07
CA THR A 116 21.47 7.83 -1.44
C THR A 116 21.61 9.09 -0.60
N LYS A 117 22.85 9.63 -0.50
CA LYS A 117 23.09 10.89 0.20
C LYS A 117 22.25 12.04 -0.37
N GLU A 118 22.06 12.05 -1.69
CA GLU A 118 21.26 13.08 -2.37
C GLU A 118 19.78 12.95 -2.01
N SER A 119 19.19 11.75 -2.13
CA SER A 119 17.81 11.51 -1.77
C SER A 119 17.56 11.72 -0.28
N ALA A 120 18.48 11.32 0.60
CA ALA A 120 18.39 11.59 2.04
C ALA A 120 18.43 13.09 2.36
N ASN A 121 19.26 13.87 1.64
CA ASN A 121 19.32 15.32 1.77
C ASN A 121 18.04 16.04 1.30
N LYS A 122 17.31 15.44 0.35
CA LYS A 122 15.99 15.91 -0.09
C LYS A 122 14.92 15.52 0.92
N TYR A 123 14.91 14.26 1.36
CA TYR A 123 13.90 13.71 2.26
C TYR A 123 13.97 14.29 3.68
N LYS A 124 15.13 14.42 4.26
CA LYS A 124 15.45 15.13 5.53
C LYS A 124 14.76 14.63 6.80
N VAL A 125 14.17 13.46 6.79
CA VAL A 125 13.58 12.82 7.98
C VAL A 125 14.14 11.41 8.15
N GLU A 126 13.82 10.76 9.27
CA GLU A 126 14.39 9.48 9.63
C GLU A 126 14.02 8.37 8.63
N PRO A 127 14.99 7.61 8.08
CA PRO A 127 14.75 6.58 7.09
C PRO A 127 14.10 5.30 7.65
N TYR A 128 13.87 5.23 8.94
CA TYR A 128 13.29 4.10 9.66
C TYR A 128 11.93 4.41 10.29
N VAL A 129 11.36 5.59 9.99
CA VAL A 129 10.05 6.05 10.50
C VAL A 129 9.15 6.39 9.32
N ILE A 130 7.92 5.92 9.36
CA ILE A 130 6.91 6.32 8.39
C ILE A 130 6.50 7.77 8.69
N PRO A 131 6.59 8.71 7.73
CA PRO A 131 6.10 10.07 7.91
C PRO A 131 4.58 10.10 7.78
N ALA A 132 3.94 11.03 8.47
CA ALA A 132 2.51 11.29 8.28
C ALA A 132 2.23 11.90 6.90
N ASP A 133 3.17 12.72 6.42
CA ASP A 133 3.09 13.40 5.13
C ASP A 133 4.47 13.59 4.49
N ILE A 134 4.48 13.75 3.16
CA ILE A 134 5.64 14.18 2.37
C ILE A 134 5.17 15.34 1.50
N TYR A 135 5.97 16.42 1.42
CA TYR A 135 5.60 17.61 0.65
C TYR A 135 5.57 17.32 -0.85
N GLY A 136 4.57 17.83 -1.54
CA GLY A 136 4.25 17.53 -2.94
C GLY A 136 4.46 18.68 -3.91
N ALA A 137 4.95 19.86 -3.48
CA ALA A 137 5.09 20.99 -4.38
C ALA A 137 6.29 21.89 -4.04
N GLY A 138 6.69 22.69 -5.04
CA GLY A 138 7.74 23.70 -4.92
C GLY A 138 9.11 23.10 -4.54
N ASN A 139 9.94 23.91 -3.91
CA ASN A 139 11.30 23.53 -3.50
C ASN A 139 11.34 22.48 -2.38
N LEU A 140 10.19 22.14 -1.81
CA LEU A 140 10.07 21.16 -0.73
C LEU A 140 9.54 19.81 -1.21
N ALA A 141 9.21 19.66 -2.49
CA ALA A 141 8.70 18.39 -3.02
C ALA A 141 9.64 17.22 -2.72
N GLY A 142 9.11 16.14 -2.15
CA GLY A 142 9.87 14.96 -1.71
C GLY A 142 10.48 15.07 -0.30
N ARG A 143 10.31 16.22 0.40
CA ARG A 143 10.74 16.36 1.80
C ARG A 143 9.68 15.76 2.72
N GLY A 144 10.08 14.91 3.67
CA GLY A 144 9.23 14.38 4.73
C GLY A 144 8.78 15.48 5.69
N GLY A 145 7.53 15.40 6.12
CA GLY A 145 6.92 16.31 7.07
C GLY A 145 6.90 15.75 8.48
N TRP A 146 5.71 15.57 9.03
CA TRP A 146 5.51 15.08 10.40
C TRP A 146 5.88 13.61 10.56
N THR A 147 6.70 13.25 11.55
CA THR A 147 7.15 11.89 11.85
C THR A 147 6.77 11.46 13.28
N TRP A 148 6.89 10.17 13.61
CA TRP A 148 6.67 9.50 14.89
C TRP A 148 5.22 9.36 15.36
N TYR A 149 4.36 10.32 15.12
CA TYR A 149 2.96 10.30 15.57
C TYR A 149 2.00 10.10 14.41
N THR A 150 2.00 8.89 13.82
CA THR A 150 1.10 8.57 12.71
C THR A 150 0.63 7.12 12.77
N GLY A 151 -0.68 6.91 12.59
CA GLY A 151 -1.27 5.58 12.41
C GLY A 151 -0.97 4.97 11.03
N SER A 152 -0.43 5.75 10.09
CA SER A 152 -0.07 5.24 8.76
C SER A 152 0.99 4.14 8.80
N SER A 153 1.83 4.09 9.84
CA SER A 153 2.82 3.03 10.02
C SER A 153 2.18 1.65 10.19
N SER A 154 1.09 1.55 10.93
CA SER A 154 0.32 0.31 11.09
C SER A 154 -0.30 -0.12 9.77
N TRP A 155 -0.90 0.82 9.04
CA TRP A 155 -1.45 0.56 7.71
C TRP A 155 -0.39 0.14 6.71
N PHE A 156 0.80 0.76 6.75
CA PHE A 156 1.91 0.40 5.87
C PHE A 156 2.42 -1.02 6.16
N PHE A 157 2.56 -1.37 7.45
CA PHE A 157 2.89 -2.73 7.86
C PHE A 157 1.83 -3.73 7.39
N GLU A 158 0.55 -3.43 7.60
CA GLU A 158 -0.56 -4.29 7.17
C GLU A 158 -0.59 -4.44 5.64
N ALA A 159 -0.37 -3.37 4.88
CA ALA A 159 -0.29 -3.42 3.42
C ALA A 159 0.79 -4.41 2.95
N GLY A 160 1.97 -4.39 3.57
CA GLY A 160 3.05 -5.34 3.27
C GLY A 160 2.70 -6.77 3.63
N ILE A 161 2.28 -7.03 4.86
CA ILE A 161 2.09 -8.39 5.36
C ILE A 161 0.82 -9.02 4.82
N LYS A 162 -0.31 -8.32 4.90
CA LYS A 162 -1.61 -8.88 4.57
C LYS A 162 -1.93 -8.82 3.08
N TYR A 163 -1.65 -7.69 2.44
CA TYR A 163 -2.09 -7.47 1.07
C TYR A 163 -1.02 -7.85 0.04
N ILE A 164 0.28 -7.56 0.29
CA ILE A 164 1.36 -7.93 -0.62
C ILE A 164 1.82 -9.37 -0.38
N LEU A 165 2.32 -9.69 0.83
CA LEU A 165 2.78 -11.06 1.14
C LEU A 165 1.61 -12.04 1.33
N GLY A 166 0.41 -11.54 1.54
CA GLY A 166 -0.80 -12.33 1.58
C GLY A 166 -1.02 -13.17 2.83
N LEU A 167 -0.33 -12.86 3.94
CA LEU A 167 -0.53 -13.56 5.22
C LEU A 167 -1.81 -13.06 5.88
N ASN A 168 -2.87 -13.85 5.82
CA ASN A 168 -4.16 -13.53 6.41
C ASN A 168 -4.54 -14.51 7.52
N ILE A 169 -4.99 -13.95 8.65
CA ILE A 169 -5.45 -14.73 9.80
C ILE A 169 -6.86 -14.28 10.14
N GLU A 170 -7.79 -15.22 10.13
CA GLU A 170 -9.19 -15.01 10.46
C GLU A 170 -9.61 -16.03 11.53
N GLY A 171 -9.73 -15.57 12.79
CA GLY A 171 -9.90 -16.46 13.92
C GLY A 171 -8.72 -17.41 14.09
N GLU A 172 -8.98 -18.70 14.01
CA GLU A 172 -7.94 -19.75 14.11
C GLU A 172 -7.44 -20.24 12.75
N TYR A 173 -7.72 -19.52 11.67
CA TYR A 173 -7.38 -19.97 10.34
C TYR A 173 -6.38 -19.05 9.67
N LEU A 174 -5.37 -19.67 9.04
CA LEU A 174 -4.36 -19.05 8.21
C LEU A 174 -4.67 -19.29 6.74
N THR A 175 -4.63 -18.23 5.94
CA THR A 175 -4.63 -18.30 4.47
C THR A 175 -3.48 -17.49 3.91
N ILE A 176 -2.96 -17.90 2.76
CA ILE A 176 -1.89 -17.20 2.04
C ILE A 176 -2.43 -16.79 0.67
N LYS A 177 -2.57 -15.49 0.46
CA LYS A 177 -3.13 -14.87 -0.77
C LYS A 177 -2.18 -13.80 -1.29
N PRO A 178 -1.05 -14.18 -1.92
CA PRO A 178 -0.03 -13.22 -2.36
C PRO A 178 -0.54 -12.30 -3.47
N THR A 179 -0.14 -11.02 -3.40
CA THR A 179 -0.22 -10.09 -4.53
C THR A 179 1.14 -9.40 -4.63
N ILE A 180 2.08 -10.04 -5.31
CA ILE A 180 3.50 -9.68 -5.36
C ILE A 180 3.91 -9.22 -6.75
N ALA A 181 5.11 -8.62 -6.84
CA ALA A 181 5.68 -8.31 -8.14
C ALA A 181 5.97 -9.60 -8.92
N SER A 182 5.65 -9.58 -10.22
CA SER A 182 5.78 -10.74 -11.12
C SER A 182 7.22 -11.29 -11.19
N ASN A 183 8.22 -10.44 -10.96
CA ASN A 183 9.63 -10.80 -10.96
C ASN A 183 10.14 -11.45 -9.65
N TRP A 184 9.33 -11.49 -8.59
CA TRP A 184 9.68 -12.21 -7.39
C TRP A 184 9.57 -13.71 -7.62
N LYS A 185 10.69 -14.42 -7.43
CA LYS A 185 10.73 -15.87 -7.66
C LYS A 185 10.20 -16.64 -6.46
N GLU A 186 10.55 -16.20 -5.27
CA GLU A 186 10.13 -16.81 -4.01
C GLU A 186 10.30 -15.84 -2.84
N TYR A 187 9.61 -16.12 -1.75
CA TYR A 187 9.86 -15.52 -0.43
C TYR A 187 9.47 -16.49 0.68
N SER A 188 9.88 -16.19 1.92
CA SER A 188 9.55 -16.99 3.08
C SER A 188 9.08 -16.16 4.24
N ILE A 189 8.13 -16.69 5.00
CA ILE A 189 7.62 -16.10 6.25
C ILE A 189 7.80 -17.13 7.36
N LYS A 190 8.31 -16.69 8.50
CA LYS A 190 8.28 -17.48 9.74
C LYS A 190 7.26 -16.86 10.68
N TYR A 191 6.13 -17.55 10.85
CA TYR A 191 5.03 -17.08 11.69
C TYR A 191 4.98 -17.90 12.99
N LYS A 192 4.86 -17.22 14.13
CA LYS A 192 4.67 -17.86 15.44
C LYS A 192 3.22 -17.71 15.89
N TYR A 193 2.61 -18.81 16.28
CA TYR A 193 1.27 -18.83 16.85
C TYR A 193 1.29 -19.63 18.16
N GLY A 194 1.17 -18.92 19.29
CA GLY A 194 1.42 -19.52 20.59
C GLY A 194 2.82 -20.13 20.67
N MET A 195 2.91 -21.40 21.01
CA MET A 195 4.17 -22.15 21.08
C MET A 195 4.59 -22.75 19.73
N SER A 196 3.75 -22.71 18.73
CA SER A 196 4.00 -23.32 17.42
C SER A 196 4.67 -22.37 16.43
N VAL A 197 5.37 -22.95 15.46
CA VAL A 197 6.08 -22.23 14.37
C VAL A 197 5.58 -22.71 13.03
N TYR A 198 5.19 -21.77 12.19
CA TYR A 198 4.78 -21.99 10.80
C TYR A 198 5.86 -21.42 9.86
N ASN A 199 6.59 -22.29 9.17
CA ASN A 199 7.55 -21.93 8.13
C ASN A 199 6.81 -21.94 6.80
N ILE A 200 6.60 -20.77 6.22
CA ILE A 200 5.83 -20.60 4.98
C ILE A 200 6.81 -20.25 3.89
N LYS A 201 6.83 -21.04 2.82
CA LYS A 201 7.59 -20.77 1.61
C LYS A 201 6.62 -20.58 0.44
N VAL A 202 6.72 -19.43 -0.24
CA VAL A 202 5.92 -19.10 -1.42
C VAL A 202 6.84 -19.13 -2.63
N LEU A 203 6.45 -19.90 -3.65
CA LEU A 203 7.16 -20.10 -4.92
C LEU A 203 6.34 -19.50 -6.06
N ASN A 204 6.97 -18.70 -6.92
CA ASN A 204 6.36 -18.09 -8.10
C ASN A 204 7.07 -18.48 -9.41
N PRO A 205 7.01 -19.76 -9.81
CA PRO A 205 7.67 -20.23 -11.03
C PRO A 205 7.07 -19.63 -12.30
N ASN A 206 5.80 -19.25 -12.24
CA ASN A 206 5.03 -18.76 -13.39
C ASN A 206 5.01 -17.22 -13.51
N LYS A 207 5.78 -16.50 -12.68
CA LYS A 207 5.86 -15.02 -12.68
C LYS A 207 4.49 -14.35 -12.59
N LYS A 208 3.61 -14.87 -11.76
CA LYS A 208 2.27 -14.30 -11.54
C LYS A 208 2.33 -13.17 -10.51
N CYS A 209 1.44 -12.20 -10.65
CA CYS A 209 1.22 -11.19 -9.61
C CYS A 209 0.34 -11.73 -8.48
N THR A 210 -0.61 -12.61 -8.78
CA THR A 210 -1.58 -13.10 -7.79
C THR A 210 -2.06 -14.52 -8.12
N GLY A 211 -2.73 -15.13 -7.15
CA GLY A 211 -3.32 -16.45 -7.27
C GLY A 211 -2.44 -17.58 -6.75
N VAL A 212 -3.06 -18.50 -6.03
CA VAL A 212 -2.42 -19.71 -5.49
C VAL A 212 -2.91 -20.92 -6.28
N GLY A 213 -2.01 -21.58 -6.98
CA GLY A 213 -2.27 -22.82 -7.69
C GLY A 213 -2.38 -23.99 -6.72
N LYS A 214 -1.38 -24.20 -5.87
CA LYS A 214 -1.29 -25.32 -4.94
C LYS A 214 -0.80 -24.87 -3.56
N MET A 215 -1.30 -25.52 -2.51
CA MET A 215 -0.81 -25.35 -1.14
C MET A 215 -0.59 -26.70 -0.49
N LEU A 216 0.55 -26.84 0.19
CA LEU A 216 0.90 -28.05 0.93
C LEU A 216 1.17 -27.70 2.41
N LEU A 217 0.72 -28.58 3.31
CA LEU A 217 1.08 -28.56 4.72
C LEU A 217 1.84 -29.85 5.05
N ASN A 218 3.08 -29.72 5.48
CA ASN A 218 3.97 -30.87 5.76
C ASN A 218 4.02 -31.89 4.59
N GLY A 219 4.06 -31.38 3.35
CA GLY A 219 4.09 -32.18 2.13
C GLY A 219 2.75 -32.72 1.64
N LYS A 220 1.65 -32.54 2.39
CA LYS A 220 0.31 -32.97 1.99
C LYS A 220 -0.48 -31.80 1.40
N THR A 221 -1.14 -32.01 0.27
CA THR A 221 -1.96 -30.98 -0.39
C THR A 221 -3.16 -30.59 0.47
N ILE A 222 -3.43 -29.28 0.53
CA ILE A 222 -4.59 -28.66 1.19
C ILE A 222 -5.49 -28.08 0.10
N GLU A 223 -6.63 -28.70 -0.12
CA GLU A 223 -7.54 -28.36 -1.23
C GLU A 223 -8.26 -27.01 -1.01
N ASP A 224 -8.73 -26.75 0.19
CA ASP A 224 -9.41 -25.51 0.58
C ASP A 224 -8.46 -24.32 0.78
N LYS A 225 -7.14 -24.56 0.72
CA LYS A 225 -6.07 -23.56 0.91
C LYS A 225 -6.21 -22.77 2.23
N LYS A 226 -6.80 -23.41 3.25
CA LYS A 226 -7.06 -22.87 4.57
C LYS A 226 -6.46 -23.80 5.63
N ILE A 227 -5.66 -23.27 6.53
CA ILE A 227 -4.92 -24.05 7.53
C ILE A 227 -5.42 -23.64 8.91
N GLN A 228 -5.92 -24.61 9.68
CA GLN A 228 -6.24 -24.39 11.08
C GLN A 228 -4.95 -24.24 11.88
N LEU A 229 -4.81 -23.14 12.61
CA LEU A 229 -3.67 -22.87 13.47
C LEU A 229 -3.78 -23.67 14.78
N ASN A 230 -2.65 -24.24 15.20
CA ASN A 230 -2.51 -24.97 16.45
C ASN A 230 -1.38 -24.36 17.28
N SER A 231 -1.56 -24.28 18.59
CA SER A 231 -0.55 -23.74 19.54
C SER A 231 0.15 -24.82 20.38
N ASN A 232 0.23 -26.05 19.85
CA ASN A 232 0.70 -27.26 20.55
C ASN A 232 2.24 -27.42 20.62
N GLY A 233 3.01 -26.41 20.20
CA GLY A 233 4.48 -26.45 20.14
C GLY A 233 5.03 -27.12 18.87
N GLY A 234 4.18 -27.45 17.89
CA GLY A 234 4.58 -28.09 16.65
C GLY A 234 5.29 -27.13 15.68
N VAL A 235 6.03 -27.75 14.75
CA VAL A 235 6.62 -27.05 13.59
C VAL A 235 5.87 -27.48 12.33
N TYR A 236 5.31 -26.51 11.65
CA TYR A 236 4.49 -26.72 10.44
C TYR A 236 5.18 -26.08 9.24
N ASN A 237 5.37 -26.88 8.20
CA ASN A 237 5.97 -26.38 6.95
C ASN A 237 4.88 -26.23 5.90
N ILE A 238 4.72 -25.01 5.40
CA ILE A 238 3.72 -24.64 4.40
C ILE A 238 4.47 -24.27 3.11
N GLU A 239 4.10 -24.91 2.01
CA GLU A 239 4.58 -24.55 0.68
C GLU A 239 3.39 -24.06 -0.16
N VAL A 240 3.54 -22.89 -0.75
CA VAL A 240 2.55 -22.25 -1.61
C VAL A 240 3.14 -22.07 -2.99
N ILE A 241 2.45 -22.54 -4.02
CA ILE A 241 2.86 -22.42 -5.43
C ILE A 241 1.84 -21.54 -6.14
N MET A 242 2.30 -20.40 -6.70
CA MET A 242 1.49 -19.43 -7.43
C MET A 242 1.25 -19.83 -8.89
#